data_1da83d241fb9ad8a4d98319d9ec76717
#
_entry.id   1da83d241fb9ad8a4d98319d9ec76717
#
_cell.length_a   1.000
_cell.length_b   1.000
_cell.length_c   1.000
_cell.angle_alpha   90.00
_cell.angle_beta   90.00
_cell.angle_gamma   90.00
#
_symmetry.space_group_name_H-M   'P 1'
#
loop_
_entity.id
_entity.type
_entity.pdbx_description
1 polymer ?
#
loop_
_entity_poly.entity_id
_entity_poly.type
_entity_poly.pdbx_seq_one_letter_code
_entity_poly.pdbx_strand_id
1 'polypeptide(L)'
;HYYYDTGRGVIVRDDGDILLVGRSSNAETFSLLRINTYGELEDRHHTDFPGSSEIVNDILELPDGKLLVIGQSGSGSGEELAISRHHFDGSLDTSFGTAGIVSLGVLNADDRGYRATLQPDGKILVSGHSYNGTNWDLTVLRLTHDGALDNSFDSDGKLHIPFSGSHDYGYAIQSLPDGKILVAGRSGDEIA
;
A
#
# COMPACT_ATOMS: atom_id res chain seq x y z
N HIS A 1 29.26 -7.46 2.62
CA HIS A 1 27.97 -7.05 2.08
C HIS A 1 27.41 -5.97 2.98
N TYR A 2 27.16 -4.78 2.43
CA TYR A 2 26.42 -3.74 3.13
C TYR A 2 24.94 -4.06 2.96
N TYR A 3 24.23 -4.31 4.06
CA TYR A 3 22.78 -4.47 4.08
C TYR A 3 22.16 -3.10 4.34
N TYR A 4 21.21 -2.71 3.49
CA TYR A 4 20.49 -1.46 3.66
C TYR A 4 19.05 -1.76 4.06
N ASP A 5 18.70 -1.45 5.30
CA ASP A 5 17.33 -1.42 5.75
C ASP A 5 16.73 -0.05 5.46
N THR A 6 15.49 -0.01 4.95
CA THR A 6 14.81 1.23 4.61
C THR A 6 13.47 1.33 5.31
N GLY A 7 13.26 2.40 6.09
CA GLY A 7 11.94 2.78 6.59
C GLY A 7 11.17 3.55 5.52
N ARG A 8 9.86 3.28 5.38
CA ARG A 8 8.99 3.88 4.38
C ARG A 8 7.75 4.53 4.96
N GLY A 9 7.10 3.88 5.91
CA GLY A 9 5.89 4.37 6.56
C GLY A 9 6.06 4.38 8.08
N VAL A 10 5.47 5.39 8.73
CA VAL A 10 5.49 5.54 10.18
C VAL A 10 4.12 6.03 10.67
N ILE A 11 3.68 5.45 11.77
CA ILE A 11 2.52 5.94 12.55
C ILE A 11 3.01 6.22 13.96
N VAL A 12 2.61 7.35 14.52
CA VAL A 12 2.73 7.64 15.95
C VAL A 12 1.34 7.59 16.54
N ARG A 13 1.14 6.68 17.49
CA ARG A 13 -0.16 6.46 18.14
C ARG A 13 -0.37 7.41 19.31
N ASP A 14 -1.61 7.52 19.74
CA ASP A 14 -1.99 8.39 20.89
C ASP A 14 -1.37 7.93 22.22
N ASP A 15 -1.06 6.64 22.36
CA ASP A 15 -0.34 6.07 23.51
C ASP A 15 1.18 6.34 23.46
N GLY A 16 1.66 6.89 22.34
CA GLY A 16 3.04 7.23 22.09
C GLY A 16 3.86 6.11 21.46
N ASP A 17 3.28 4.95 21.19
CA ASP A 17 3.93 3.88 20.44
C ASP A 17 4.13 4.30 18.98
N ILE A 18 5.24 3.86 18.41
CA ILE A 18 5.61 4.14 17.03
C ILE A 18 5.59 2.82 16.24
N LEU A 19 4.81 2.80 15.18
CA LEU A 19 4.80 1.72 14.20
C LEU A 19 5.58 2.15 12.98
N LEU A 20 6.54 1.35 12.56
CA LEU A 20 7.39 1.61 11.40
C LEU A 20 7.31 0.42 10.45
N VAL A 21 7.10 0.71 9.17
CA VAL A 21 7.22 -0.31 8.12
C VAL A 21 8.36 0.01 7.19
N GLY A 22 8.95 -1.05 6.65
CA GLY A 22 10.05 -0.93 5.74
C GLY A 22 10.47 -2.26 5.14
N ARG A 23 11.61 -2.23 4.44
CA ARG A 23 12.24 -3.42 3.88
C ARG A 23 13.52 -3.72 4.66
N SER A 24 13.69 -4.98 5.04
CA SER A 24 14.99 -5.49 5.49
C SER A 24 15.71 -6.17 4.34
N SER A 25 16.90 -5.70 4.04
CA SER A 25 17.72 -6.26 2.95
C SER A 25 18.23 -7.69 3.24
N ASN A 26 18.16 -8.12 4.51
CA ASN A 26 18.57 -9.47 4.92
C ASN A 26 17.52 -10.54 4.61
N ALA A 27 16.25 -10.16 4.55
CA ALA A 27 15.14 -11.10 4.38
C ALA A 27 14.38 -10.86 3.06
N GLU A 28 14.59 -9.72 2.39
CA GLU A 28 13.80 -9.28 1.21
C GLU A 28 12.29 -9.24 1.48
N THR A 29 11.90 -9.09 2.76
CA THR A 29 10.54 -9.17 3.25
C THR A 29 10.05 -7.86 3.82
N PHE A 30 8.75 -7.71 3.94
CA PHE A 30 8.14 -6.68 4.76
C PHE A 30 8.57 -6.79 6.21
N SER A 31 8.92 -5.65 6.80
CA SER A 31 9.15 -5.56 8.23
C SER A 31 8.20 -4.55 8.85
N LEU A 32 7.43 -4.99 9.84
CA LEU A 32 6.67 -4.14 10.74
C LEU A 32 7.39 -4.13 12.09
N LEU A 33 7.76 -2.95 12.56
CA LEU A 33 8.44 -2.72 13.83
C LEU A 33 7.52 -1.95 14.76
N ARG A 34 7.48 -2.34 16.04
CA ARG A 34 6.85 -1.58 17.11
C ARG A 34 7.92 -1.07 18.06
N ILE A 35 7.92 0.24 18.28
CA ILE A 35 8.83 0.95 19.16
C ILE A 35 7.99 1.64 20.22
N ASN A 36 8.30 1.43 21.49
CA ASN A 36 7.57 2.03 22.60
C ASN A 36 7.91 3.52 22.79
N THR A 37 7.19 4.16 23.71
CA THR A 37 7.37 5.59 24.05
C THR A 37 8.76 5.95 24.57
N TYR A 38 9.56 4.96 24.97
CA TYR A 38 10.95 5.14 25.41
C TYR A 38 11.97 4.99 24.30
N GLY A 39 11.52 4.67 23.08
CA GLY A 39 12.40 4.42 21.93
C GLY A 39 12.98 3.00 21.88
N GLU A 40 12.41 2.07 22.64
CA GLU A 40 12.87 0.68 22.68
C GLU A 40 12.06 -0.15 21.66
N LEU A 41 12.76 -0.98 20.91
CA LEU A 41 12.12 -1.94 19.99
C LEU A 41 11.44 -3.04 20.81
N GLU A 42 10.12 -3.10 20.75
CA GLU A 42 9.32 -4.12 21.44
C GLU A 42 9.06 -5.34 20.58
N ASP A 43 8.82 -5.12 19.29
CA ASP A 43 8.44 -6.22 18.42
C ASP A 43 8.89 -6.00 16.97
N ARG A 44 9.07 -7.13 16.24
CA ARG A 44 9.40 -7.16 14.83
C ARG A 44 8.68 -8.31 14.15
N HIS A 45 7.82 -7.98 13.20
CA HIS A 45 7.14 -8.95 12.36
C HIS A 45 7.66 -8.87 10.93
N HIS A 46 7.78 -10.02 10.29
CA HIS A 46 8.08 -10.16 8.88
C HIS A 46 6.89 -10.82 8.20
N THR A 47 6.48 -10.28 7.08
CA THR A 47 5.40 -10.83 6.27
C THR A 47 5.96 -11.14 4.89
N ASP A 48 5.83 -12.41 4.49
CA ASP A 48 6.17 -12.86 3.15
C ASP A 48 4.94 -12.71 2.25
N PHE A 49 5.05 -11.90 1.20
CA PHE A 49 4.10 -11.93 0.10
C PHE A 49 4.51 -12.99 -0.93
N PRO A 50 3.58 -13.52 -1.71
CA PRO A 50 3.93 -14.38 -2.83
C PRO A 50 4.80 -13.62 -3.84
N GLY A 51 6.10 -13.90 -3.89
CA GLY A 51 7.04 -13.24 -4.81
C GLY A 51 8.47 -13.23 -4.29
N SER A 52 9.39 -12.72 -5.08
CA SER A 52 10.83 -12.70 -4.76
C SER A 52 11.37 -11.30 -4.46
N SER A 53 10.58 -10.26 -4.64
CA SER A 53 10.95 -8.87 -4.35
C SER A 53 9.76 -8.14 -3.75
N GLU A 54 9.92 -7.67 -2.54
CA GLU A 54 8.87 -6.98 -1.81
C GLU A 54 9.31 -5.56 -1.48
N ILE A 55 8.44 -4.60 -1.75
CA ILE A 55 8.66 -3.20 -1.39
C ILE A 55 7.42 -2.70 -0.65
N VAL A 56 7.61 -2.28 0.60
CA VAL A 56 6.62 -1.53 1.37
C VAL A 56 6.73 -0.07 1.04
N ASN A 57 5.61 0.61 0.92
CA ASN A 57 5.55 2.04 0.67
C ASN A 57 4.79 2.81 1.75
N ASP A 58 3.79 2.20 2.39
CA ASP A 58 2.93 2.88 3.36
C ASP A 58 2.37 1.95 4.43
N ILE A 59 1.93 2.56 5.54
CA ILE A 59 1.15 1.91 6.60
C ILE A 59 -0.02 2.83 6.98
N LEU A 60 -1.20 2.25 7.16
CA LEU A 60 -2.41 2.94 7.60
C LEU A 60 -3.03 2.20 8.79
N GLU A 61 -3.26 2.89 9.91
CA GLU A 61 -4.05 2.36 11.02
C GLU A 61 -5.54 2.55 10.74
N LEU A 62 -6.30 1.49 10.91
CA LEU A 62 -7.76 1.47 10.78
C LEU A 62 -8.43 1.84 12.11
N PRO A 63 -9.70 2.29 12.10
CA PRO A 63 -10.42 2.68 13.33
C PRO A 63 -10.58 1.54 14.35
N ASP A 64 -10.47 0.29 13.91
CA ASP A 64 -10.52 -0.91 14.79
C ASP A 64 -9.14 -1.31 15.34
N GLY A 65 -8.10 -0.49 15.08
CA GLY A 65 -6.72 -0.71 15.52
C GLY A 65 -5.93 -1.69 14.66
N LYS A 66 -6.51 -2.21 13.59
CA LYS A 66 -5.76 -3.03 12.62
C LYS A 66 -4.91 -2.16 11.71
N LEU A 67 -3.91 -2.76 11.09
CA LEU A 67 -2.93 -2.08 10.26
C LEU A 67 -3.02 -2.59 8.83
N LEU A 68 -3.11 -1.68 7.87
CA LEU A 68 -2.90 -1.98 6.46
C LEU A 68 -1.47 -1.60 6.09
N VAL A 69 -0.77 -2.51 5.43
CA VAL A 69 0.56 -2.28 4.86
C VAL A 69 0.45 -2.36 3.35
N ILE A 70 0.94 -1.36 2.66
CA ILE A 70 0.75 -1.15 1.22
C ILE A 70 2.10 -1.15 0.51
N GLY A 71 2.15 -1.78 -0.65
CA GLY A 71 3.35 -1.83 -1.47
C GLY A 71 3.19 -2.61 -2.76
N GLN A 72 4.22 -3.38 -3.10
CA GLN A 72 4.23 -4.29 -4.24
C GLN A 72 5.00 -5.56 -3.90
N SER A 73 4.68 -6.63 -4.61
CA SER A 73 5.34 -7.93 -4.54
C SER A 73 5.48 -8.52 -5.93
N GLY A 74 6.55 -9.27 -6.17
CA GLY A 74 6.81 -9.90 -7.45
C GLY A 74 8.25 -9.78 -7.90
N SER A 75 8.53 -10.11 -9.16
CA SER A 75 9.87 -10.03 -9.72
C SER A 75 9.85 -9.57 -11.18
N GLY A 76 10.69 -8.60 -11.52
CA GLY A 76 10.85 -8.10 -12.88
C GLY A 76 9.58 -7.43 -13.43
N SER A 77 9.09 -7.89 -14.58
CA SER A 77 7.87 -7.38 -15.21
C SER A 77 6.57 -7.97 -14.64
N GLY A 78 6.62 -8.58 -13.47
CA GLY A 78 5.49 -9.22 -12.80
C GLY A 78 5.28 -8.67 -11.38
N GLU A 79 5.61 -7.41 -11.11
CA GLU A 79 5.26 -6.78 -9.84
C GLU A 79 3.76 -6.54 -9.77
N GLU A 80 3.15 -6.95 -8.67
CA GLU A 80 1.73 -6.74 -8.38
C GLU A 80 1.59 -5.80 -7.18
N LEU A 81 0.55 -4.97 -7.19
CA LEU A 81 0.18 -4.22 -6.01
C LEU A 81 -0.16 -5.20 -4.88
N ALA A 82 0.46 -4.99 -3.73
CA ALA A 82 0.32 -5.87 -2.57
C ALA A 82 -0.17 -5.08 -1.35
N ILE A 83 -1.16 -5.63 -0.65
CA ILE A 83 -1.69 -5.10 0.60
C ILE A 83 -1.81 -6.24 1.59
N SER A 84 -1.33 -6.05 2.81
CA SER A 84 -1.61 -6.96 3.93
C SER A 84 -2.35 -6.23 5.05
N ARG A 85 -3.22 -6.96 5.75
CA ARG A 85 -3.84 -6.47 6.97
C ARG A 85 -3.35 -7.25 8.18
N HIS A 86 -2.97 -6.52 9.21
CA HIS A 86 -2.43 -7.07 10.43
C HIS A 86 -3.25 -6.67 11.64
N HIS A 87 -3.27 -7.53 12.64
CA HIS A 87 -3.62 -7.15 13.99
C HIS A 87 -2.50 -6.27 14.58
N PHE A 88 -2.81 -5.58 15.68
CA PHE A 88 -1.83 -4.71 16.34
C PHE A 88 -0.58 -5.46 16.83
N ASP A 89 -0.71 -6.74 17.17
CA ASP A 89 0.41 -7.60 17.53
C ASP A 89 1.27 -8.06 16.34
N GLY A 90 0.98 -7.57 15.13
CA GLY A 90 1.70 -7.87 13.89
C GLY A 90 1.28 -9.16 13.19
N SER A 91 0.43 -9.98 13.79
CA SER A 91 -0.11 -11.17 13.13
C SER A 91 -1.04 -10.80 11.97
N LEU A 92 -1.06 -11.63 10.90
CA LEU A 92 -1.97 -11.41 9.77
C LEU A 92 -3.43 -11.57 10.18
N ASP A 93 -4.27 -10.62 9.78
CA ASP A 93 -5.71 -10.75 9.86
C ASP A 93 -6.24 -11.56 8.67
N THR A 94 -6.38 -12.86 8.87
CA THR A 94 -6.76 -13.82 7.82
C THR A 94 -8.16 -13.62 7.25
N SER A 95 -8.96 -12.71 7.80
CA SER A 95 -10.28 -12.33 7.27
C SER A 95 -10.21 -11.31 6.13
N PHE A 96 -9.00 -10.77 5.83
CA PHE A 96 -8.78 -9.81 4.75
C PHE A 96 -8.23 -10.51 3.51
N GLY A 97 -8.82 -10.28 2.37
CA GLY A 97 -8.38 -10.85 1.10
C GLY A 97 -8.23 -12.37 1.13
N THR A 98 -7.08 -12.86 0.74
CA THR A 98 -6.72 -14.28 0.86
C THR A 98 -5.70 -14.45 1.98
N ALA A 99 -6.14 -15.02 3.10
CA ALA A 99 -5.29 -15.27 4.29
C ALA A 99 -4.55 -14.02 4.82
N GLY A 100 -5.18 -12.85 4.76
CA GLY A 100 -4.65 -11.58 5.26
C GLY A 100 -3.97 -10.72 4.18
N ILE A 101 -3.97 -11.18 2.93
CA ILE A 101 -3.24 -10.56 1.83
C ILE A 101 -4.17 -10.32 0.63
N VAL A 102 -3.98 -9.18 -0.02
CA VAL A 102 -4.51 -8.86 -1.35
C VAL A 102 -3.31 -8.63 -2.26
N SER A 103 -3.20 -9.40 -3.33
CA SER A 103 -2.24 -9.22 -4.43
C SER A 103 -3.04 -9.02 -5.71
N LEU A 104 -2.81 -7.92 -6.40
CA LEU A 104 -3.61 -7.52 -7.55
C LEU A 104 -2.71 -7.10 -8.71
N GLY A 105 -2.81 -7.85 -9.81
CA GLY A 105 -2.47 -7.34 -11.13
C GLY A 105 -3.55 -6.37 -11.58
N VAL A 106 -3.20 -5.12 -11.81
CA VAL A 106 -4.16 -4.05 -12.10
C VAL A 106 -4.37 -3.91 -13.60
N LEU A 107 -3.31 -3.84 -14.37
CA LEU A 107 -3.34 -3.81 -15.83
C LEU A 107 -2.59 -5.03 -16.41
N ASN A 108 -1.40 -4.84 -16.93
CA ASN A 108 -0.65 -5.89 -17.62
C ASN A 108 0.50 -6.45 -16.80
N ALA A 109 1.23 -5.58 -16.12
CA ALA A 109 2.39 -5.90 -15.29
C ALA A 109 2.88 -4.63 -14.59
N ASP A 110 3.75 -4.76 -13.58
CA ASP A 110 4.42 -3.67 -12.91
C ASP A 110 3.43 -2.67 -12.28
N ASP A 111 2.68 -3.19 -11.32
CA ASP A 111 1.66 -2.46 -10.58
C ASP A 111 2.17 -2.12 -9.18
N ARG A 112 2.07 -0.85 -8.78
CA ARG A 112 2.61 -0.39 -7.49
C ARG A 112 1.61 0.43 -6.72
N GLY A 113 1.43 0.10 -5.43
CA GLY A 113 0.71 0.92 -4.47
C GLY A 113 1.66 1.81 -3.68
N TYR A 114 1.34 3.10 -3.60
CA TYR A 114 2.18 4.06 -2.85
C TYR A 114 1.55 4.51 -1.55
N ARG A 115 0.26 4.81 -1.55
CA ARG A 115 -0.45 5.34 -0.38
C ARG A 115 -1.86 4.81 -0.30
N ALA A 116 -2.36 4.69 0.93
CA ALA A 116 -3.76 4.36 1.18
C ALA A 116 -4.44 5.41 2.07
N THR A 117 -5.75 5.50 1.94
CA THR A 117 -6.62 6.25 2.85
C THR A 117 -7.94 5.53 3.03
N LEU A 118 -8.60 5.76 4.17
CA LEU A 118 -9.91 5.22 4.45
C LEU A 118 -10.99 6.23 4.08
N GLN A 119 -12.06 5.77 3.44
CA GLN A 119 -13.26 6.56 3.22
C GLN A 119 -14.17 6.52 4.47
N PRO A 120 -15.06 7.50 4.64
CA PRO A 120 -15.99 7.52 5.78
C PRO A 120 -16.91 6.29 5.89
N ASP A 121 -17.14 5.59 4.78
CA ASP A 121 -17.94 4.36 4.71
C ASP A 121 -17.11 3.08 4.96
N GLY A 122 -15.83 3.22 5.31
CA GLY A 122 -14.92 2.12 5.62
C GLY A 122 -14.26 1.47 4.40
N LYS A 123 -14.48 1.98 3.19
CA LYS A 123 -13.78 1.53 1.99
C LYS A 123 -12.35 2.05 1.97
N ILE A 124 -11.47 1.27 1.37
CA ILE A 124 -10.04 1.55 1.29
C ILE A 124 -9.73 2.07 -0.11
N LEU A 125 -9.10 3.23 -0.19
CA LEU A 125 -8.56 3.79 -1.43
C LEU A 125 -7.04 3.61 -1.43
N VAL A 126 -6.50 3.18 -2.56
CA VAL A 126 -5.05 3.05 -2.78
C VAL A 126 -4.67 3.78 -4.06
N SER A 127 -3.68 4.66 -3.98
CA SER A 127 -3.08 5.30 -5.17
C SER A 127 -1.75 4.67 -5.52
N GLY A 128 -1.45 4.71 -6.81
CA GLY A 128 -0.22 4.15 -7.33
C GLY A 128 -0.06 4.41 -8.82
N HIS A 129 0.55 3.44 -9.50
CA HIS A 129 0.59 3.38 -10.95
C HIS A 129 0.50 1.94 -11.45
N SER A 130 0.11 1.78 -12.71
CA SER A 130 0.03 0.51 -13.41
C SER A 130 0.55 0.65 -14.83
N TYR A 131 1.27 -0.36 -15.33
CA TYR A 131 1.81 -0.37 -16.67
C TYR A 131 0.74 -0.79 -17.70
N ASN A 132 0.44 0.08 -18.67
CA ASN A 132 -0.60 -0.16 -19.67
C ASN A 132 -0.08 -0.88 -20.95
N GLY A 133 1.20 -1.24 -20.99
CA GLY A 133 1.86 -1.81 -22.18
C GLY A 133 2.76 -0.81 -22.91
N THR A 134 2.66 0.48 -22.62
CA THR A 134 3.44 1.55 -23.25
C THR A 134 4.10 2.46 -22.20
N ASN A 135 3.34 2.87 -21.20
CA ASN A 135 3.77 3.75 -20.11
C ASN A 135 3.02 3.38 -18.81
N TRP A 136 3.42 3.99 -17.71
CA TRP A 136 2.70 3.87 -16.44
C TRP A 136 1.62 4.93 -16.36
N ASP A 137 0.39 4.51 -16.01
CA ASP A 137 -0.73 5.40 -15.76
C ASP A 137 -0.99 5.50 -14.25
N LEU A 138 -1.33 6.71 -13.79
CA LEU A 138 -1.83 6.91 -12.45
C LEU A 138 -3.06 6.01 -12.22
N THR A 139 -3.03 5.27 -11.12
CA THR A 139 -4.10 4.33 -10.80
C THR A 139 -4.62 4.57 -9.40
N VAL A 140 -5.95 4.50 -9.24
CA VAL A 140 -6.63 4.48 -7.95
C VAL A 140 -7.46 3.20 -7.88
N LEU A 141 -7.23 2.43 -6.82
CA LEU A 141 -8.06 1.27 -6.49
C LEU A 141 -9.00 1.63 -5.34
N ARG A 142 -10.21 1.08 -5.39
CA ARG A 142 -11.09 1.06 -4.23
C ARG A 142 -11.41 -0.37 -3.83
N LEU A 143 -11.14 -0.67 -2.57
CA LEU A 143 -11.43 -1.96 -1.96
C LEU A 143 -12.54 -1.82 -0.92
N THR A 144 -13.29 -2.88 -0.74
CA THR A 144 -14.19 -3.05 0.40
C THR A 144 -13.39 -3.28 1.67
N HIS A 145 -14.03 -3.21 2.83
CA HIS A 145 -13.40 -3.42 4.13
C HIS A 145 -12.70 -4.79 4.26
N ASP A 146 -13.17 -5.81 3.57
CA ASP A 146 -12.61 -7.17 3.57
C ASP A 146 -11.55 -7.42 2.48
N GLY A 147 -11.20 -6.39 1.70
CA GLY A 147 -10.12 -6.44 0.70
C GLY A 147 -10.55 -6.85 -0.70
N ALA A 148 -11.85 -7.03 -0.98
CA ALA A 148 -12.33 -7.25 -2.34
C ALA A 148 -12.35 -5.93 -3.12
N LEU A 149 -12.17 -5.98 -4.45
CA LEU A 149 -12.40 -4.80 -5.31
C LEU A 149 -13.86 -4.35 -5.22
N ASP A 150 -14.07 -3.05 -5.04
CA ASP A 150 -15.41 -2.46 -5.02
C ASP A 150 -15.87 -2.11 -6.43
N ASN A 151 -16.59 -3.01 -7.05
CA ASN A 151 -17.09 -2.86 -8.43
C ASN A 151 -18.07 -1.67 -8.61
N SER A 152 -18.46 -0.98 -7.55
CA SER A 152 -19.24 0.27 -7.68
C SER A 152 -18.34 1.49 -7.95
N PHE A 153 -17.00 1.32 -7.93
CA PHE A 153 -16.03 2.33 -8.28
C PHE A 153 -15.50 2.04 -9.69
N ASP A 154 -15.74 2.93 -10.62
CA ASP A 154 -15.35 2.83 -12.02
C ASP A 154 -15.65 1.45 -12.67
N SER A 155 -16.78 0.84 -12.29
CA SER A 155 -17.30 -0.44 -12.77
C SER A 155 -16.56 -1.72 -12.36
N ASP A 156 -15.28 -1.65 -11.98
CA ASP A 156 -14.45 -2.82 -11.62
C ASP A 156 -13.57 -2.58 -10.39
N GLY A 157 -13.69 -1.42 -9.74
CA GLY A 157 -12.86 -1.05 -8.58
C GLY A 157 -11.53 -0.40 -8.92
N LYS A 158 -11.26 -0.13 -10.21
CA LYS A 158 -9.96 0.34 -10.70
C LYS A 158 -10.14 1.57 -11.59
N LEU A 159 -9.64 2.70 -11.19
CA LEU A 159 -9.64 3.93 -11.99
C LEU A 159 -8.22 4.19 -12.53
N HIS A 160 -8.10 4.27 -13.84
CA HIS A 160 -6.86 4.62 -14.53
C HIS A 160 -6.97 6.03 -15.11
N ILE A 161 -5.97 6.85 -14.84
CA ILE A 161 -5.96 8.25 -15.29
C ILE A 161 -4.69 8.47 -16.11
N PRO A 162 -4.77 8.34 -17.43
CA PRO A 162 -3.68 8.72 -18.32
C PRO A 162 -3.67 10.24 -18.50
N PHE A 163 -2.57 10.88 -18.14
CA PHE A 163 -2.32 12.27 -18.50
C PHE A 163 -1.65 12.38 -19.82
N SER A 164 -1.58 12.76 -20.78
CA SER A 164 -0.81 13.10 -22.01
C SER A 164 0.26 12.10 -22.52
N GLY A 165 0.08 10.78 -22.33
CA GLY A 165 0.98 9.77 -22.95
C GLY A 165 2.39 9.67 -22.34
N SER A 166 2.60 10.27 -21.19
CA SER A 166 3.81 10.16 -20.36
C SER A 166 3.63 9.13 -19.25
N HIS A 167 4.66 8.95 -18.43
CA HIS A 167 4.54 8.16 -17.19
C HIS A 167 3.85 8.98 -16.11
N ASP A 168 2.79 8.43 -15.52
CA ASP A 168 1.94 9.07 -14.54
C ASP A 168 1.91 8.27 -13.23
N TYR A 169 2.12 8.94 -12.10
CA TYR A 169 2.29 8.31 -10.79
C TYR A 169 1.39 8.99 -9.75
N GLY A 170 0.65 8.23 -8.97
CA GLY A 170 -0.16 8.72 -7.85
C GLY A 170 0.53 8.49 -6.51
N TYR A 171 1.33 9.48 -6.04
CA TYR A 171 2.15 9.32 -4.83
C TYR A 171 1.40 9.55 -3.53
N ALA A 172 0.29 10.27 -3.55
CA ALA A 172 -0.52 10.56 -2.37
C ALA A 172 -2.00 10.52 -2.70
N ILE A 173 -2.81 10.14 -1.72
CA ILE A 173 -4.26 10.08 -1.85
C ILE A 173 -4.92 10.53 -0.54
N GLN A 174 -6.03 11.25 -0.67
CA GLN A 174 -6.84 11.71 0.45
C GLN A 174 -8.31 11.57 0.11
N SER A 175 -9.08 10.95 1.01
CA SER A 175 -10.54 10.99 1.00
C SER A 175 -11.03 12.27 1.68
N LEU A 176 -11.96 12.97 1.06
CA LEU A 176 -12.58 14.16 1.63
C LEU A 176 -13.93 13.81 2.30
N PRO A 177 -14.40 14.61 3.28
CA PRO A 177 -15.67 14.37 3.97
C PRO A 177 -16.90 14.35 3.05
N ASP A 178 -16.84 15.03 1.89
CA ASP A 178 -17.90 15.06 0.89
C ASP A 178 -17.83 13.89 -0.10
N GLY A 179 -16.94 12.92 0.13
CA GLY A 179 -16.74 11.71 -0.68
C GLY A 179 -15.84 11.91 -1.90
N LYS A 180 -15.34 13.12 -2.13
CA LYS A 180 -14.34 13.35 -3.19
C LYS A 180 -12.99 12.75 -2.83
N ILE A 181 -12.23 12.43 -3.85
CA ILE A 181 -10.89 11.87 -3.75
C ILE A 181 -9.90 12.87 -4.34
N LEU A 182 -8.89 13.22 -3.56
CA LEU A 182 -7.75 13.97 -4.05
C LEU A 182 -6.58 13.02 -4.25
N VAL A 183 -5.94 13.10 -5.40
CA VAL A 183 -4.69 12.39 -5.69
C VAL A 183 -3.65 13.42 -6.09
N ALA A 184 -2.47 13.30 -5.54
CA ALA A 184 -1.32 14.10 -5.93
C ALA A 184 -0.20 13.19 -6.43
N GLY A 185 0.49 13.64 -7.48
CA GLY A 185 1.46 12.80 -8.14
C GLY A 185 2.36 13.52 -9.12
N ARG A 186 2.76 12.82 -10.15
CA ARG A 186 3.62 13.32 -11.23
C ARG A 186 3.07 12.85 -12.56
N SER A 187 3.06 13.71 -13.56
CA SER A 187 2.80 13.38 -14.96
C SER A 187 3.99 13.82 -15.81
N GLY A 188 4.68 12.88 -16.45
CA GLY A 188 5.93 13.16 -17.15
C GLY A 188 6.94 13.81 -16.22
N ASP A 189 7.39 15.02 -16.57
CA ASP A 189 8.29 15.85 -15.75
C ASP A 189 7.55 16.92 -14.92
N GLU A 190 6.21 16.96 -14.97
CA GLU A 190 5.36 17.91 -14.27
C GLU A 190 4.73 17.30 -13.01
N ILE A 191 4.42 18.15 -12.03
CA ILE A 191 3.65 17.76 -10.84
C ILE A 191 2.17 17.77 -11.21
N ALA A 192 1.48 16.65 -10.97
CA ALA A 192 0.06 16.46 -11.22
C ALA A 192 -0.75 16.50 -9.92
#